data_834f3820bdaa7cc98473d19ca167a96c
#
_entry.id   834f3820bdaa7cc98473d19ca167a96c
#
_cell.length_a   1.000
_cell.length_b   1.000
_cell.length_c   1.000
_cell.angle_alpha   90.00
_cell.angle_beta   90.00
_cell.angle_gamma   90.00
#
_symmetry.space_group_name_H-M   'P 1'
#
loop_
_entity.id
_entity.type
_entity.pdbx_description
1 polymer ?
#
loop_
_entity_poly.entity_id
_entity_poly.type
_entity_poly.pdbx_seq_one_letter_code
_entity_poly.pdbx_strand_id
1 'polypeptide(L)'
;MVMKYYMAILALLLLTACQGKEAAVMEDSKEIFIPLTKRENFTVEDLFSEYHYVQLETNEQCLLPDCDGLRRILVDDEGKIYIGIHDQVNVFHPDGRFDWVLSRRGDGPESYNHLWVFQVWKNGDITVLQPHGNQLTTYSKTGKFISKYRYEELELVDLACLGDSLMLLRESRGVRDKYRFYVADRYTGELKGHYWPLQEKQRLTYWMRSFLYSYEGKLLYHDYQMNEIYEMYRDTAIMRYRINVDNRIPPEGYWTQPQLTSRQLYDDYGRSGYIGHIPYYVESDSLIFLRFEGGQKELCAYATIDKKTRATRLMKRLIFDDRFNWEPEVVFSLRDGWCVIPLYPDKVLANPLFAARFPGLNEESNPVLFIGKLK
;
A
#
# COMPACT_ATOMS: atom_id res chain seq x y z
N MET A 1 -26.89 59.43 6.03
CA MET A 1 -26.78 58.24 6.87
C MET A 1 -27.01 56.92 6.08
N VAL A 2 -27.88 56.92 5.11
CA VAL A 2 -28.26 55.75 4.27
C VAL A 2 -27.09 55.25 3.37
N MET A 3 -26.28 56.15 2.81
CA MET A 3 -25.20 55.79 1.87
C MET A 3 -24.03 55.04 2.54
N LYS A 4 -23.79 55.19 3.85
CA LYS A 4 -22.75 54.42 4.59
C LYS A 4 -23.13 52.94 4.82
N TYR A 5 -24.44 52.63 4.88
CA TYR A 5 -24.89 51.25 5.03
C TYR A 5 -24.78 50.45 3.73
N TYR A 6 -24.97 51.08 2.56
CA TYR A 6 -24.79 50.41 1.28
C TYR A 6 -23.35 50.06 0.95
N MET A 7 -22.38 50.92 1.38
CA MET A 7 -20.96 50.61 1.24
C MET A 7 -20.51 49.48 2.16
N ALA A 8 -21.07 49.37 3.37
CA ALA A 8 -20.75 48.29 4.30
C ALA A 8 -21.31 46.92 3.82
N ILE A 9 -22.52 46.89 3.24
CA ILE A 9 -23.13 45.69 2.68
C ILE A 9 -22.39 45.25 1.41
N LEU A 10 -21.94 46.17 0.55
CA LEU A 10 -21.17 45.84 -0.65
C LEU A 10 -19.77 45.29 -0.28
N ALA A 11 -19.13 45.78 0.78
CA ALA A 11 -17.87 45.26 1.27
C ALA A 11 -18.02 43.87 1.91
N LEU A 12 -19.13 43.56 2.58
CA LEU A 12 -19.42 42.22 3.11
C LEU A 12 -19.69 41.20 2.02
N LEU A 13 -20.35 41.57 0.92
CA LEU A 13 -20.60 40.71 -0.24
C LEU A 13 -19.32 40.41 -1.04
N LEU A 14 -18.35 41.31 -1.07
CA LEU A 14 -17.06 41.08 -1.72
C LEU A 14 -16.14 40.15 -0.89
N LEU A 15 -16.26 40.13 0.44
CA LEU A 15 -15.52 39.24 1.32
C LEU A 15 -16.01 37.78 1.24
N THR A 16 -17.31 37.56 1.01
CA THR A 16 -17.88 36.20 0.84
C THR A 16 -17.58 35.62 -0.55
N ALA A 17 -17.38 36.45 -1.58
CA ALA A 17 -17.01 36.00 -2.92
C ALA A 17 -15.55 35.51 -3.02
N CYS A 18 -14.64 36.00 -2.18
CA CYS A 18 -13.25 35.52 -2.15
C CYS A 18 -13.07 34.17 -1.43
N GLN A 19 -13.86 33.88 -0.38
CA GLN A 19 -13.76 32.60 0.32
C GLN A 19 -14.24 31.39 -0.51
N GLY A 20 -15.24 31.59 -1.38
CA GLY A 20 -15.75 30.53 -2.24
C GLY A 20 -14.79 30.12 -3.37
N LYS A 21 -13.95 31.02 -3.84
CA LYS A 21 -12.97 30.72 -4.90
C LYS A 21 -11.72 29.99 -4.40
N GLU A 22 -11.24 30.32 -3.19
CA GLU A 22 -10.10 29.61 -2.62
C GLU A 22 -10.44 28.15 -2.24
N ALA A 23 -11.63 27.89 -1.71
CA ALA A 23 -12.08 26.52 -1.41
C ALA A 23 -12.27 25.69 -2.68
N ALA A 24 -12.82 26.26 -3.75
CA ALA A 24 -13.00 25.56 -5.02
C ALA A 24 -11.67 25.29 -5.74
N VAL A 25 -10.72 26.20 -5.67
CA VAL A 25 -9.37 26.03 -6.26
C VAL A 25 -8.55 25.01 -5.48
N MET A 26 -8.71 24.89 -4.15
CA MET A 26 -8.04 23.86 -3.35
C MET A 26 -8.63 22.45 -3.58
N GLU A 27 -9.92 22.32 -3.85
CA GLU A 27 -10.55 21.04 -4.14
C GLU A 27 -10.15 20.52 -5.52
N ASP A 28 -10.11 21.36 -6.56
CA ASP A 28 -9.60 21.03 -7.90
C ASP A 28 -8.11 20.67 -7.90
N SER A 29 -7.32 21.21 -6.99
CA SER A 29 -5.87 20.94 -6.91
C SER A 29 -5.51 19.53 -6.41
N LYS A 30 -6.45 18.83 -5.76
CA LYS A 30 -6.24 17.47 -5.21
C LYS A 30 -6.64 16.37 -6.19
N GLU A 31 -7.41 16.65 -7.20
CA GLU A 31 -7.74 15.67 -8.23
C GLU A 31 -6.56 15.49 -9.20
N ILE A 32 -6.24 14.23 -9.47
CA ILE A 32 -5.27 13.79 -10.47
C ILE A 32 -6.04 13.06 -11.56
N PHE A 33 -6.11 13.67 -12.74
CA PHE A 33 -6.74 13.07 -13.91
C PHE A 33 -5.72 12.27 -14.72
N ILE A 34 -6.02 11.01 -15.01
CA ILE A 34 -5.18 10.10 -15.80
C ILE A 34 -5.97 9.71 -17.05
N PRO A 35 -5.68 10.30 -18.23
CA PRO A 35 -6.31 9.91 -19.48
C PRO A 35 -5.81 8.53 -19.93
N LEU A 36 -6.68 7.70 -20.49
CA LEU A 36 -6.32 6.42 -21.09
C LEU A 36 -5.67 6.66 -22.47
N THR A 37 -4.39 7.01 -22.45
CA THR A 37 -3.59 7.28 -23.63
C THR A 37 -2.81 6.04 -24.10
N LYS A 38 -2.01 6.19 -25.16
CA LYS A 38 -1.11 5.14 -25.61
C LYS A 38 -0.08 4.81 -24.54
N ARG A 39 0.06 3.52 -24.25
CA ARG A 39 1.07 3.00 -23.31
C ARG A 39 2.45 2.99 -23.99
N GLU A 40 3.47 3.33 -23.21
CA GLU A 40 4.86 3.39 -23.64
C GLU A 40 5.77 2.53 -22.74
N ASN A 41 6.94 2.18 -23.23
CA ASN A 41 7.93 1.51 -22.41
C ASN A 41 8.68 2.55 -21.58
N PHE A 42 8.93 2.20 -20.32
CA PHE A 42 9.81 2.96 -19.42
C PHE A 42 11.09 2.18 -19.20
N THR A 43 12.20 2.85 -19.06
CA THR A 43 13.41 2.26 -18.49
C THR A 43 13.41 2.46 -16.98
N VAL A 44 14.25 1.71 -16.27
CA VAL A 44 14.43 1.93 -14.82
C VAL A 44 14.96 3.34 -14.55
N GLU A 45 15.80 3.88 -15.45
CA GLU A 45 16.33 5.24 -15.37
C GLU A 45 15.25 6.32 -15.62
N ASP A 46 14.16 6.01 -16.31
CA ASP A 46 13.04 6.94 -16.46
C ASP A 46 12.32 7.17 -15.11
N LEU A 47 12.22 6.11 -14.29
CA LEU A 47 11.44 6.12 -13.05
C LEU A 47 12.28 6.36 -11.82
N PHE A 48 13.47 5.76 -11.74
CA PHE A 48 14.23 5.68 -10.50
C PHE A 48 15.47 6.59 -10.55
N SER A 49 15.71 7.30 -9.44
CA SER A 49 16.91 8.12 -9.24
C SER A 49 18.10 7.26 -8.83
N GLU A 50 17.83 6.20 -8.11
CA GLU A 50 18.80 5.19 -7.67
C GLU A 50 18.12 3.84 -7.56
N TYR A 51 18.87 2.76 -7.83
CA TYR A 51 18.38 1.40 -7.69
C TYR A 51 19.53 0.40 -7.57
N HIS A 52 19.22 -0.77 -7.04
CA HIS A 52 20.12 -1.91 -6.99
C HIS A 52 19.35 -3.22 -7.00
N TYR A 53 20.06 -4.31 -7.26
CA TYR A 53 19.51 -5.66 -7.23
C TYR A 53 20.07 -6.42 -6.04
N VAL A 54 19.23 -7.19 -5.38
CA VAL A 54 19.61 -8.06 -4.26
C VAL A 54 19.21 -9.48 -4.61
N GLN A 55 20.20 -10.33 -4.87
CA GLN A 55 19.98 -11.77 -5.01
C GLN A 55 19.81 -12.37 -3.63
N LEU A 56 18.62 -12.87 -3.31
CA LEU A 56 18.37 -13.51 -2.03
C LEU A 56 19.02 -14.88 -1.97
N GLU A 57 19.68 -15.18 -0.84
CA GLU A 57 20.18 -16.51 -0.55
C GLU A 57 19.06 -17.53 -0.62
N THR A 58 19.37 -18.72 -1.20
CA THR A 58 18.43 -19.81 -1.35
C THR A 58 19.02 -21.07 -0.66
N ASN A 59 18.36 -21.51 0.39
CA ASN A 59 18.63 -22.77 1.07
C ASN A 59 17.36 -23.28 1.76
N GLU A 60 17.38 -24.48 2.32
CA GLU A 60 16.22 -25.12 2.95
C GLU A 60 15.59 -24.28 4.09
N GLN A 61 16.34 -23.38 4.73
CA GLN A 61 15.87 -22.56 5.85
C GLN A 61 15.15 -21.28 5.38
N CYS A 62 15.48 -20.78 4.21
CA CYS A 62 14.99 -19.49 3.71
C CYS A 62 14.34 -19.57 2.32
N LEU A 63 14.05 -20.76 1.83
CA LEU A 63 13.33 -20.92 0.57
C LEU A 63 11.97 -20.21 0.66
N LEU A 64 11.74 -19.31 -0.27
CA LEU A 64 10.47 -18.62 -0.43
C LEU A 64 9.64 -19.41 -1.45
N PRO A 65 8.74 -20.29 -0.98
CA PRO A 65 7.90 -21.01 -1.90
C PRO A 65 6.97 -20.00 -2.56
N ASP A 66 6.77 -20.10 -3.81
CA ASP A 66 5.73 -19.44 -4.59
C ASP A 66 5.46 -17.94 -4.32
N CYS A 67 5.46 -17.17 -5.38
CA CYS A 67 5.23 -15.73 -5.41
C CYS A 67 3.87 -15.30 -4.87
N ASP A 68 2.85 -16.13 -5.05
CA ASP A 68 1.49 -15.85 -4.60
C ASP A 68 1.38 -15.79 -3.07
N GLY A 69 2.36 -16.38 -2.38
CA GLY A 69 2.47 -16.35 -0.92
C GLY A 69 3.09 -15.09 -0.32
N LEU A 70 3.74 -14.24 -1.12
CA LEU A 70 4.35 -12.99 -0.62
C LEU A 70 3.28 -12.04 -0.08
N ARG A 71 3.34 -11.79 1.23
CA ARG A 71 2.37 -10.92 1.93
C ARG A 71 2.85 -9.47 1.97
N ARG A 72 4.09 -9.27 2.37
CA ARG A 72 4.70 -7.97 2.56
C ARG A 72 6.21 -8.07 2.46
N ILE A 73 6.85 -7.06 1.88
CA ILE A 73 8.31 -6.86 1.96
C ILE A 73 8.52 -5.50 2.64
N LEU A 74 9.37 -5.47 3.66
CA LEU A 74 9.80 -4.25 4.34
C LEU A 74 11.33 -4.20 4.35
N VAL A 75 11.87 -2.98 4.35
CA VAL A 75 13.30 -2.73 4.52
C VAL A 75 13.46 -1.72 5.65
N ASP A 76 14.28 -2.01 6.64
CA ASP A 76 14.52 -1.12 7.76
C ASP A 76 15.61 -0.07 7.47
N ASP A 77 15.95 0.75 8.47
CA ASP A 77 16.94 1.82 8.35
C ASP A 77 18.36 1.32 8.15
N GLU A 78 18.65 0.06 8.54
CA GLU A 78 19.93 -0.62 8.37
C GLU A 78 20.02 -1.38 7.04
N GLY A 79 18.94 -1.34 6.24
CA GLY A 79 18.82 -2.04 4.95
C GLY A 79 18.47 -3.52 5.09
N LYS A 80 18.16 -4.03 6.29
CA LYS A 80 17.67 -5.40 6.46
C LYS A 80 16.33 -5.58 5.77
N ILE A 81 16.17 -6.72 5.12
CA ILE A 81 15.00 -7.05 4.32
C ILE A 81 14.16 -8.08 5.09
N TYR A 82 12.88 -7.76 5.27
CA TYR A 82 11.91 -8.59 5.96
C TYR A 82 10.84 -9.03 4.97
N ILE A 83 10.68 -10.34 4.78
CA ILE A 83 9.76 -10.91 3.80
C ILE A 83 8.75 -11.80 4.52
N GLY A 84 7.49 -11.34 4.57
CA GLY A 84 6.39 -12.12 5.07
C GLY A 84 5.85 -13.07 4.00
N ILE A 85 5.91 -14.36 4.27
CA ILE A 85 5.37 -15.40 3.38
C ILE A 85 4.74 -16.51 4.21
N HIS A 86 3.57 -16.99 3.79
CA HIS A 86 2.78 -17.93 4.58
C HIS A 86 2.64 -17.48 6.05
N ASP A 87 3.16 -18.28 6.98
CA ASP A 87 3.07 -18.03 8.42
C ASP A 87 4.42 -17.67 9.05
N GLN A 88 5.33 -17.05 8.29
CA GLN A 88 6.66 -16.69 8.77
C GLN A 88 7.15 -15.35 8.19
N VAL A 89 8.14 -14.75 8.85
CA VAL A 89 8.91 -13.61 8.36
C VAL A 89 10.35 -14.03 8.21
N ASN A 90 10.84 -14.07 6.97
CA ASN A 90 12.25 -14.31 6.67
C ASN A 90 13.00 -12.98 6.72
N VAL A 91 14.14 -12.96 7.38
CA VAL A 91 14.98 -11.78 7.52
C VAL A 91 16.31 -12.01 6.80
N PHE A 92 16.66 -11.05 5.94
CA PHE A 92 17.89 -11.07 5.17
C PHE A 92 18.74 -9.83 5.48
N HIS A 93 20.04 -9.97 5.35
CA HIS A 93 20.96 -8.84 5.35
C HIS A 93 20.76 -7.97 4.08
N PRO A 94 21.28 -6.73 4.06
CA PRO A 94 21.19 -5.86 2.87
C PRO A 94 21.77 -6.46 1.59
N ASP A 95 22.72 -7.37 1.71
CA ASP A 95 23.38 -8.09 0.60
C ASP A 95 22.62 -9.35 0.15
N GLY A 96 21.48 -9.65 0.75
CA GLY A 96 20.64 -10.81 0.43
C GLY A 96 20.98 -12.08 1.17
N ARG A 97 22.03 -12.13 1.98
CA ARG A 97 22.33 -13.30 2.81
C ARG A 97 21.25 -13.50 3.88
N PHE A 98 20.86 -14.74 4.10
CA PHE A 98 19.89 -15.10 5.13
C PHE A 98 20.43 -14.77 6.53
N ASP A 99 19.62 -14.13 7.37
CA ASP A 99 19.94 -13.82 8.76
C ASP A 99 19.22 -14.79 9.71
N TRP A 100 17.89 -14.75 9.72
CA TRP A 100 17.06 -15.63 10.55
C TRP A 100 15.59 -15.63 10.09
N VAL A 101 14.77 -16.50 10.67
CA VAL A 101 13.33 -16.58 10.39
C VAL A 101 12.52 -16.48 11.67
N LEU A 102 11.50 -15.61 11.68
CA LEU A 102 10.44 -15.62 12.67
C LEU A 102 9.38 -16.65 12.24
N SER A 103 9.43 -17.84 12.84
CA SER A 103 8.44 -18.90 12.63
C SER A 103 7.97 -19.42 14.00
N ARG A 104 6.86 -18.87 14.48
CA ARG A 104 6.31 -19.15 15.81
C ARG A 104 4.86 -19.64 15.72
N ARG A 105 4.56 -20.39 14.66
CA ARG A 105 3.24 -20.97 14.49
C ARG A 105 2.91 -21.99 15.58
N GLY A 106 1.73 -21.86 16.20
CA GLY A 106 1.24 -22.79 17.21
C GLY A 106 0.22 -22.16 18.16
N ASP A 107 -0.28 -22.95 19.10
CA ASP A 107 -1.29 -22.54 20.09
C ASP A 107 -0.69 -22.05 21.42
N GLY A 108 0.62 -21.99 21.52
CA GLY A 108 1.33 -21.54 22.72
C GLY A 108 1.09 -20.06 23.05
N PRO A 109 1.35 -19.65 24.30
CA PRO A 109 1.13 -18.27 24.74
C PRO A 109 1.98 -17.24 23.96
N GLU A 110 3.15 -17.66 23.47
CA GLU A 110 4.07 -16.82 22.69
C GLU A 110 3.94 -17.04 21.17
N SER A 111 2.96 -17.83 20.72
CA SER A 111 2.79 -18.21 19.33
C SER A 111 1.66 -17.44 18.65
N TYR A 112 1.64 -17.50 17.32
CA TYR A 112 0.52 -17.09 16.47
C TYR A 112 0.09 -18.28 15.60
N ASN A 113 -1.19 -18.37 15.23
CA ASN A 113 -1.69 -19.45 14.39
C ASN A 113 -1.57 -19.14 12.91
N HIS A 114 -1.67 -17.87 12.53
CA HIS A 114 -1.59 -17.40 11.16
C HIS A 114 -0.98 -16.01 11.12
N LEU A 115 -0.06 -15.80 10.17
CA LEU A 115 0.50 -14.49 9.88
C LEU A 115 -0.23 -13.90 8.68
N TRP A 116 -0.96 -12.82 8.89
CA TRP A 116 -1.63 -12.10 7.81
C TRP A 116 -0.81 -10.91 7.34
N VAL A 117 -0.46 -10.05 8.27
CA VAL A 117 0.34 -8.85 8.07
C VAL A 117 1.34 -8.75 9.21
N PHE A 118 2.48 -8.17 8.97
CA PHE A 118 3.44 -7.79 9.99
C PHE A 118 3.95 -6.37 9.79
N GLN A 119 4.45 -5.78 10.85
CA GLN A 119 5.09 -4.46 10.86
C GLN A 119 6.43 -4.55 11.59
N VAL A 120 7.45 -3.93 11.00
CA VAL A 120 8.77 -3.74 11.64
C VAL A 120 8.82 -2.33 12.22
N TRP A 121 9.15 -2.24 13.49
CA TRP A 121 9.32 -0.99 14.23
C TRP A 121 10.74 -0.44 14.03
N LYS A 122 10.92 0.86 14.28
CA LYS A 122 12.22 1.52 14.15
C LYS A 122 13.35 0.85 14.97
N ASN A 123 13.03 0.22 16.09
CA ASN A 123 14.00 -0.53 16.91
C ASN A 123 14.21 -1.98 16.44
N GLY A 124 13.62 -2.39 15.33
CA GLY A 124 13.70 -3.73 14.74
C GLY A 124 12.71 -4.74 15.33
N ASP A 125 11.86 -4.38 16.30
CA ASP A 125 10.82 -5.27 16.78
C ASP A 125 9.79 -5.56 15.68
N ILE A 126 9.22 -6.76 15.70
CA ILE A 126 8.26 -7.22 14.71
C ILE A 126 6.91 -7.47 15.40
N THR A 127 5.87 -6.78 14.95
CA THR A 127 4.48 -7.06 15.36
C THR A 127 3.77 -7.82 14.24
N VAL A 128 3.24 -8.98 14.58
CA VAL A 128 2.46 -9.86 13.69
C VAL A 128 0.97 -9.68 14.00
N LEU A 129 0.18 -9.49 12.95
CA LEU A 129 -1.28 -9.50 13.03
C LEU A 129 -1.81 -10.86 12.59
N GLN A 130 -2.61 -11.48 13.47
CA GLN A 130 -3.40 -12.67 13.20
C GLN A 130 -4.88 -12.26 13.08
N PRO A 131 -5.50 -12.31 11.88
CA PRO A 131 -6.82 -11.72 11.67
C PRO A 131 -7.96 -12.47 12.40
N HIS A 132 -8.05 -13.78 12.24
CA HIS A 132 -9.16 -14.57 12.82
C HIS A 132 -9.11 -14.72 14.35
N GLY A 133 -8.10 -14.19 14.98
CA GLY A 133 -8.00 -14.13 16.45
C GLY A 133 -7.94 -12.69 16.95
N ASN A 134 -7.98 -11.71 16.02
CA ASN A 134 -7.83 -10.28 16.32
C ASN A 134 -6.66 -10.02 17.26
N GLN A 135 -5.56 -10.71 17.00
CA GLN A 135 -4.42 -10.80 17.89
C GLN A 135 -3.20 -10.14 17.26
N LEU A 136 -2.56 -9.31 18.06
CA LEU A 136 -1.25 -8.74 17.77
C LEU A 136 -0.22 -9.41 18.68
N THR A 137 0.84 -9.96 18.10
CA THR A 137 1.95 -10.55 18.84
C THR A 137 3.23 -9.85 18.45
N THR A 138 3.96 -9.30 19.42
CA THR A 138 5.20 -8.57 19.18
C THR A 138 6.39 -9.40 19.63
N TYR A 139 7.41 -9.43 18.78
CA TYR A 139 8.70 -10.06 19.00
C TYR A 139 9.82 -9.04 18.87
N SER A 140 10.92 -9.25 19.59
CA SER A 140 12.12 -8.44 19.43
C SER A 140 12.79 -8.69 18.07
N LYS A 141 13.73 -7.84 17.71
CA LYS A 141 14.60 -8.00 16.52
C LYS A 141 15.39 -9.31 16.47
N THR A 142 15.37 -10.12 17.53
CA THR A 142 16.00 -11.44 17.61
C THR A 142 14.96 -12.57 17.76
N GLY A 143 13.66 -12.29 17.52
CA GLY A 143 12.58 -13.26 17.59
C GLY A 143 12.15 -13.68 19.01
N LYS A 144 12.58 -12.95 20.07
CA LYS A 144 12.09 -13.20 21.44
C LYS A 144 10.71 -12.56 21.62
N PHE A 145 9.79 -13.28 22.23
CA PHE A 145 8.48 -12.78 22.56
C PHE A 145 8.56 -11.54 23.48
N ILE A 146 7.74 -10.53 23.20
CA ILE A 146 7.62 -9.30 23.99
C ILE A 146 6.22 -9.18 24.57
N SER A 147 5.18 -9.20 23.73
CA SER A 147 3.81 -8.96 24.14
C SER A 147 2.79 -9.60 23.21
N LYS A 148 1.58 -9.79 23.74
CA LYS A 148 0.44 -10.28 22.97
C LYS A 148 -0.81 -9.56 23.43
N TYR A 149 -1.56 -8.99 22.47
CA TYR A 149 -2.82 -8.30 22.72
C TYR A 149 -3.91 -8.90 21.85
N ARG A 150 -5.12 -9.00 22.40
CA ARG A 150 -6.29 -9.50 21.68
C ARG A 150 -7.43 -8.49 21.76
N TYR A 151 -8.05 -8.22 20.62
CA TYR A 151 -9.18 -7.28 20.50
C TYR A 151 -10.42 -8.07 20.05
N GLU A 152 -11.15 -8.65 21.01
CA GLU A 152 -12.23 -9.61 20.74
C GLU A 152 -13.38 -9.03 19.91
N GLU A 153 -13.59 -7.72 20.00
CA GLU A 153 -14.68 -7.02 19.31
C GLU A 153 -14.29 -6.44 17.94
N LEU A 154 -13.00 -6.53 17.55
CA LEU A 154 -12.51 -6.00 16.28
C LEU A 154 -12.21 -7.13 15.30
N GLU A 155 -12.38 -6.86 14.01
CA GLU A 155 -11.92 -7.74 12.93
C GLU A 155 -10.78 -7.08 12.16
N LEU A 156 -9.59 -7.19 12.70
CA LEU A 156 -8.40 -6.48 12.20
C LEU A 156 -7.86 -7.15 10.93
N VAL A 157 -7.53 -6.34 9.94
CA VAL A 157 -7.00 -6.81 8.65
C VAL A 157 -5.68 -6.13 8.24
N ASP A 158 -5.30 -5.03 8.90
CA ASP A 158 -4.03 -4.36 8.64
C ASP A 158 -3.55 -3.59 9.86
N LEU A 159 -2.24 -3.32 9.91
CA LEU A 159 -1.63 -2.48 10.93
C LEU A 159 -0.46 -1.68 10.35
N ALA A 160 -0.21 -0.52 10.94
CA ALA A 160 0.98 0.28 10.66
C ALA A 160 1.47 0.99 11.92
N CYS A 161 2.75 1.40 11.90
CA CYS A 161 3.28 2.30 12.92
C CYS A 161 2.70 3.71 12.74
N LEU A 162 2.25 4.30 13.83
CA LEU A 162 1.86 5.71 13.91
C LEU A 162 2.81 6.41 14.89
N GLY A 163 4.00 6.76 14.42
CA GLY A 163 5.13 7.15 15.26
C GLY A 163 5.77 5.95 15.97
N ASP A 164 6.46 6.19 17.08
CA ASP A 164 7.29 5.19 17.77
C ASP A 164 6.51 4.33 18.79
N SER A 165 5.34 4.78 19.23
CA SER A 165 4.59 4.16 20.33
C SER A 165 3.15 3.79 20.03
N LEU A 166 2.61 4.24 18.91
CA LEU A 166 1.22 3.99 18.53
C LEU A 166 1.13 3.08 17.32
N MET A 167 0.09 2.25 17.29
CA MET A 167 -0.32 1.44 16.16
C MET A 167 -1.61 2.00 15.58
N LEU A 168 -1.65 2.16 14.26
CA LEU A 168 -2.90 2.30 13.53
C LEU A 168 -3.38 0.91 13.14
N LEU A 169 -4.56 0.54 13.57
CA LEU A 169 -5.21 -0.74 13.30
C LEU A 169 -6.36 -0.50 12.34
N ARG A 170 -6.39 -1.24 11.22
CA ARG A 170 -7.48 -1.17 10.25
C ARG A 170 -8.45 -2.33 10.46
N GLU A 171 -9.70 -1.97 10.61
CA GLU A 171 -10.84 -2.89 10.69
C GLU A 171 -11.24 -3.38 9.29
N SER A 172 -11.74 -4.61 9.21
CA SER A 172 -12.35 -5.12 7.99
C SER A 172 -13.67 -4.38 7.69
N ARG A 173 -14.05 -4.36 6.43
CA ARG A 173 -15.29 -3.69 6.05
C ARG A 173 -16.51 -4.53 6.43
N GLY A 174 -17.25 -4.05 7.38
CA GLY A 174 -18.69 -4.30 7.40
C GLY A 174 -19.24 -5.43 8.23
N VAL A 175 -18.57 -5.97 9.26
CA VAL A 175 -19.18 -7.06 10.01
C VAL A 175 -19.68 -6.68 11.40
N ARG A 176 -18.95 -5.90 12.18
CA ARG A 176 -19.35 -5.65 13.57
C ARG A 176 -19.15 -4.23 14.08
N ASP A 177 -18.25 -3.44 13.48
CA ASP A 177 -17.74 -2.24 14.11
C ASP A 177 -18.15 -0.93 13.48
N LYS A 178 -18.08 0.10 14.31
CA LYS A 178 -18.55 1.45 13.99
C LYS A 178 -17.50 2.29 13.28
N TYR A 179 -16.22 1.87 13.29
CA TYR A 179 -15.10 2.68 12.80
C TYR A 179 -14.13 1.85 11.96
N ARG A 180 -13.50 2.49 10.99
CA ARG A 180 -12.53 1.85 10.10
C ARG A 180 -11.15 1.74 10.73
N PHE A 181 -10.79 2.70 11.59
CA PHE A 181 -9.49 2.78 12.22
C PHE A 181 -9.59 2.89 13.72
N TYR A 182 -8.68 2.18 14.38
CA TYR A 182 -8.43 2.25 15.81
C TYR A 182 -6.97 2.58 16.03
N VAL A 183 -6.69 3.35 17.07
CA VAL A 183 -5.32 3.66 17.50
C VAL A 183 -5.07 2.97 18.82
N ALA A 184 -4.00 2.18 18.89
CA ALA A 184 -3.60 1.46 20.08
C ALA A 184 -2.17 1.81 20.49
N ASP A 185 -1.90 1.78 21.78
CA ASP A 185 -0.56 1.85 22.33
C ASP A 185 0.16 0.51 22.14
N ARG A 186 1.36 0.53 21.54
CA ARG A 186 2.10 -0.71 21.23
C ARG A 186 2.60 -1.48 22.45
N TYR A 187 2.83 -0.79 23.57
CA TYR A 187 3.41 -1.38 24.77
C TYR A 187 2.37 -1.93 25.74
N THR A 188 1.18 -1.32 25.76
CA THR A 188 0.09 -1.70 26.67
C THR A 188 -1.05 -2.41 25.95
N GLY A 189 -1.16 -2.26 24.63
CA GLY A 189 -2.31 -2.75 23.85
C GLY A 189 -3.58 -1.92 24.04
N GLU A 190 -3.54 -0.85 24.85
CA GLU A 190 -4.72 -0.05 25.14
C GLU A 190 -5.18 0.75 23.92
N LEU A 191 -6.47 0.70 23.60
CA LEU A 191 -7.07 1.53 22.57
C LEU A 191 -7.12 2.99 23.05
N LYS A 192 -6.48 3.87 22.30
CA LYS A 192 -6.38 5.31 22.60
C LYS A 192 -7.38 6.16 21.81
N GLY A 193 -8.02 5.59 20.80
CA GLY A 193 -8.99 6.29 19.97
C GLY A 193 -9.45 5.48 18.77
N HIS A 194 -10.40 6.05 18.08
CA HIS A 194 -10.94 5.52 16.82
C HIS A 194 -11.48 6.67 15.98
N TYR A 195 -11.52 6.47 14.65
CA TYR A 195 -12.08 7.47 13.74
C TYR A 195 -12.52 6.84 12.41
N TRP A 196 -13.13 7.65 11.54
CA TRP A 196 -13.72 7.28 10.27
C TRP A 196 -14.86 6.29 10.46
N PRO A 197 -16.04 6.80 10.89
CA PRO A 197 -17.21 5.95 11.09
C PRO A 197 -17.60 5.25 9.79
N LEU A 198 -17.91 3.97 9.88
CA LEU A 198 -18.43 3.18 8.76
C LEU A 198 -19.93 3.47 8.63
N GLN A 199 -20.33 4.14 7.55
CA GLN A 199 -21.72 4.52 7.34
C GLN A 199 -22.57 3.38 6.79
N GLU A 200 -21.97 2.45 6.02
CA GLU A 200 -22.68 1.34 5.41
C GLU A 200 -21.78 0.09 5.31
N LYS A 201 -22.42 -1.09 5.29
CA LYS A 201 -21.74 -2.36 5.03
C LYS A 201 -21.31 -2.41 3.58
N GLN A 202 -20.04 -2.30 3.31
CA GLN A 202 -19.50 -2.60 1.99
C GLN A 202 -19.46 -4.11 1.81
N ARG A 203 -20.07 -4.62 0.74
CA ARG A 203 -20.26 -6.05 0.53
C ARG A 203 -19.05 -6.78 -0.03
N LEU A 204 -18.14 -6.06 -0.68
CA LEU A 204 -16.88 -6.63 -1.12
C LEU A 204 -15.83 -6.48 -0.02
N THR A 205 -15.63 -7.56 0.71
CA THR A 205 -14.51 -7.67 1.63
C THR A 205 -13.35 -8.29 0.86
N TYR A 206 -12.39 -7.49 0.46
CA TYR A 206 -11.17 -8.03 -0.11
C TYR A 206 -10.15 -8.23 1.00
N TRP A 207 -9.75 -9.45 1.18
CA TRP A 207 -8.60 -9.89 1.99
C TRP A 207 -7.32 -9.47 1.26
N MET A 208 -7.11 -8.16 1.10
CA MET A 208 -6.06 -7.68 0.23
C MET A 208 -4.92 -7.08 1.04
N ARG A 209 -3.77 -7.03 0.36
CA ARG A 209 -2.49 -6.50 0.80
C ARG A 209 -2.64 -5.19 1.56
N SER A 210 -1.68 -4.91 2.42
CA SER A 210 -1.57 -3.65 3.14
C SER A 210 -1.52 -2.46 2.19
N PHE A 211 -2.35 -1.48 2.48
CA PHE A 211 -2.41 -0.20 1.79
C PHE A 211 -1.92 0.95 2.67
N LEU A 212 -1.22 0.62 3.74
CA LEU A 212 -0.63 1.59 4.67
C LEU A 212 0.87 1.66 4.42
N TYR A 213 1.40 2.83 4.10
CA TYR A 213 2.83 3.07 3.81
C TYR A 213 3.25 4.47 4.23
N SER A 214 4.56 4.70 4.38
CA SER A 214 5.09 5.97 4.88
C SER A 214 5.72 6.80 3.77
N TYR A 215 5.44 8.11 3.78
CA TYR A 215 6.06 9.10 2.93
C TYR A 215 6.26 10.42 3.69
N GLU A 216 7.48 10.98 3.71
CA GLU A 216 7.83 12.19 4.49
C GLU A 216 7.43 12.12 5.97
N GLY A 217 7.61 10.95 6.58
CA GLY A 217 7.20 10.72 7.97
C GLY A 217 5.69 10.69 8.21
N LYS A 218 4.88 10.79 7.17
CA LYS A 218 3.43 10.68 7.21
C LYS A 218 3.01 9.27 6.84
N LEU A 219 1.98 8.76 7.50
CA LEU A 219 1.36 7.51 7.14
C LEU A 219 0.29 7.78 6.08
N LEU A 220 0.39 7.14 4.93
CA LEU A 220 -0.57 7.22 3.85
C LEU A 220 -1.43 5.95 3.78
N TYR A 221 -2.67 6.13 3.39
CA TYR A 221 -3.64 5.06 3.23
C TYR A 221 -4.44 5.21 1.94
N HIS A 222 -4.63 4.09 1.25
CA HIS A 222 -5.68 3.95 0.26
C HIS A 222 -6.36 2.59 0.40
N ASP A 223 -7.57 2.46 -0.10
CA ASP A 223 -8.31 1.22 -0.06
C ASP A 223 -8.54 0.67 -1.47
N TYR A 224 -8.69 -0.63 -1.56
CA TYR A 224 -8.91 -1.33 -2.83
C TYR A 224 -10.14 -0.84 -3.61
N GLN A 225 -11.16 -0.35 -2.92
CA GLN A 225 -12.41 0.15 -3.52
C GLN A 225 -12.54 1.68 -3.44
N MET A 226 -11.41 2.37 -3.38
CA MET A 226 -11.36 3.83 -3.30
C MET A 226 -10.36 4.37 -4.32
N ASN A 227 -10.70 5.51 -4.86
CA ASN A 227 -9.82 6.27 -5.74
C ASN A 227 -9.10 7.41 -5.01
N GLU A 228 -9.27 7.48 -3.69
CA GLU A 228 -8.67 8.50 -2.84
C GLU A 228 -7.48 7.96 -2.07
N ILE A 229 -6.48 8.81 -1.91
CA ILE A 229 -5.31 8.62 -1.06
C ILE A 229 -5.45 9.57 0.13
N TYR A 230 -5.24 9.06 1.33
CA TYR A 230 -5.38 9.81 2.57
C TYR A 230 -4.08 9.88 3.36
N GLU A 231 -3.84 11.00 4.01
CA GLU A 231 -2.87 11.14 5.10
C GLU A 231 -3.54 10.78 6.41
N MET A 232 -2.93 9.86 7.15
CA MET A 232 -3.47 9.33 8.39
C MET A 232 -2.82 10.00 9.60
N TYR A 233 -3.63 10.44 10.53
CA TYR A 233 -3.22 11.05 11.79
C TYR A 233 -3.76 10.24 12.96
N ARG A 234 -3.48 10.67 14.18
CA ARG A 234 -3.92 9.99 15.39
C ARG A 234 -5.45 9.93 15.53
N ASP A 235 -6.15 10.94 15.07
CA ASP A 235 -7.60 11.14 15.31
C ASP A 235 -8.39 11.49 14.03
N THR A 236 -7.73 11.55 12.89
CA THR A 236 -8.37 11.94 11.63
C THR A 236 -7.60 11.42 10.41
N ALA A 237 -8.26 11.45 9.26
CA ALA A 237 -7.66 11.20 7.95
C ALA A 237 -7.99 12.39 7.02
N ILE A 238 -6.98 12.89 6.31
CA ILE A 238 -7.13 14.01 5.39
C ILE A 238 -6.88 13.53 3.97
N MET A 239 -7.83 13.75 3.06
CA MET A 239 -7.67 13.40 1.66
C MET A 239 -6.48 14.18 1.05
N ARG A 240 -5.51 13.42 0.51
CA ARG A 240 -4.32 13.92 -0.17
C ARG A 240 -4.57 14.08 -1.65
N TYR A 241 -5.02 13.01 -2.31
CA TYR A 241 -5.35 12.98 -3.72
C TYR A 241 -6.62 12.18 -3.99
N ARG A 242 -7.34 12.58 -5.05
CA ARG A 242 -8.35 11.76 -5.71
C ARG A 242 -7.84 11.40 -7.11
N ILE A 243 -7.76 10.12 -7.42
CA ILE A 243 -7.29 9.61 -8.70
C ILE A 243 -8.50 9.37 -9.61
N ASN A 244 -8.58 10.13 -10.68
CA ASN A 244 -9.64 10.02 -11.68
C ASN A 244 -9.05 9.46 -12.99
N VAL A 245 -9.32 8.21 -13.31
CA VAL A 245 -8.87 7.60 -14.55
C VAL A 245 -9.96 7.70 -15.59
N ASP A 246 -9.78 8.57 -16.56
CA ASP A 246 -10.62 8.73 -17.77
C ASP A 246 -12.14 8.89 -17.45
N ASN A 247 -12.47 9.51 -16.32
CA ASN A 247 -13.84 9.66 -15.80
C ASN A 247 -14.58 8.32 -15.61
N ARG A 248 -13.86 7.24 -15.28
CA ARG A 248 -14.40 5.88 -15.09
C ARG A 248 -14.50 5.45 -13.63
N ILE A 249 -14.58 6.41 -12.72
CA ILE A 249 -14.77 6.11 -11.29
C ILE A 249 -16.17 5.47 -11.11
N PRO A 250 -16.29 4.36 -10.36
CA PRO A 250 -17.59 3.81 -10.00
C PRO A 250 -18.47 4.87 -9.33
N PRO A 251 -19.78 4.93 -9.64
CA PRO A 251 -20.67 5.88 -9.01
C PRO A 251 -20.78 5.63 -7.50
N GLU A 252 -21.14 6.67 -6.76
CA GLU A 252 -21.40 6.58 -5.33
C GLU A 252 -22.38 5.44 -5.02
N GLY A 253 -22.12 4.67 -3.97
CA GLY A 253 -22.94 3.52 -3.59
C GLY A 253 -22.75 2.27 -4.45
N TYR A 254 -21.90 2.30 -5.48
CA TYR A 254 -21.67 1.12 -6.35
C TYR A 254 -21.28 -0.13 -5.55
N TRP A 255 -20.40 0.02 -4.56
CA TRP A 255 -19.89 -1.08 -3.73
C TRP A 255 -20.83 -1.50 -2.59
N THR A 256 -21.93 -0.79 -2.39
CA THR A 256 -22.86 -1.01 -1.27
C THR A 256 -24.26 -1.44 -1.71
N GLN A 257 -24.44 -1.84 -2.97
CA GLN A 257 -25.71 -2.23 -3.55
C GLN A 257 -26.37 -3.39 -2.79
N PRO A 258 -27.48 -3.15 -2.04
CA PRO A 258 -28.06 -4.13 -1.12
C PRO A 258 -28.73 -5.32 -1.82
N GLN A 259 -29.11 -5.15 -3.07
CA GLN A 259 -29.80 -6.17 -3.88
C GLN A 259 -28.85 -7.20 -4.49
N LEU A 260 -27.53 -6.91 -4.53
CA LEU A 260 -26.52 -7.80 -5.13
C LEU A 260 -25.77 -8.58 -4.06
N THR A 261 -25.43 -9.83 -4.33
CA THR A 261 -24.43 -10.56 -3.56
C THR A 261 -23.02 -10.06 -3.91
N SER A 262 -22.04 -10.34 -3.07
CA SER A 262 -20.63 -9.98 -3.35
C SER A 262 -20.14 -10.54 -4.69
N ARG A 263 -20.54 -11.77 -5.03
CA ARG A 263 -20.20 -12.40 -6.31
C ARG A 263 -20.84 -11.68 -7.49
N GLN A 264 -22.13 -11.37 -7.40
CA GLN A 264 -22.85 -10.64 -8.46
C GLN A 264 -22.25 -9.24 -8.67
N LEU A 265 -21.88 -8.55 -7.60
CA LEU A 265 -21.25 -7.24 -7.68
C LEU A 265 -19.85 -7.33 -8.31
N TYR A 266 -19.09 -8.38 -8.00
CA TYR A 266 -17.80 -8.64 -8.62
C TYR A 266 -17.93 -8.97 -10.12
N ASP A 267 -18.89 -9.83 -10.48
CA ASP A 267 -19.18 -10.19 -11.88
C ASP A 267 -19.68 -8.97 -12.69
N ASP A 268 -20.46 -8.08 -12.05
CA ASP A 268 -20.90 -6.82 -12.66
C ASP A 268 -19.71 -5.88 -12.88
N TYR A 269 -18.85 -5.70 -11.86
CA TYR A 269 -17.64 -4.90 -11.99
C TYR A 269 -16.72 -5.45 -13.09
N GLY A 270 -16.54 -6.75 -13.18
CA GLY A 270 -15.75 -7.42 -14.22
C GLY A 270 -16.22 -7.12 -15.65
N ARG A 271 -17.50 -6.78 -15.82
CA ARG A 271 -18.08 -6.37 -17.13
C ARG A 271 -18.19 -4.86 -17.29
N SER A 272 -18.05 -4.12 -16.21
CA SER A 272 -18.17 -2.67 -16.23
C SER A 272 -16.99 -2.00 -16.92
N GLY A 273 -17.19 -0.79 -17.36
CA GLY A 273 -16.10 0.09 -17.82
C GLY A 273 -15.47 0.91 -16.70
N TYR A 274 -15.78 0.60 -15.42
CA TYR A 274 -15.27 1.34 -14.28
C TYR A 274 -13.84 0.96 -13.90
N ILE A 275 -13.12 1.93 -13.32
CA ILE A 275 -11.80 1.79 -12.75
C ILE A 275 -11.91 2.23 -11.29
N GLY A 276 -11.93 1.27 -10.36
CA GLY A 276 -12.24 1.51 -8.96
C GLY A 276 -11.18 0.97 -8.00
N HIS A 277 -10.03 0.51 -8.51
CA HIS A 277 -8.99 -0.11 -7.70
C HIS A 277 -7.62 0.49 -7.97
N ILE A 278 -6.87 0.77 -6.89
CA ILE A 278 -5.47 1.19 -6.94
C ILE A 278 -4.66 0.21 -6.07
N PRO A 279 -4.21 -0.93 -6.63
CA PRO A 279 -3.51 -1.96 -5.86
C PRO A 279 -2.09 -1.57 -5.44
N TYR A 280 -1.46 -0.63 -6.16
CA TYR A 280 -0.10 -0.17 -5.86
C TYR A 280 -0.01 1.32 -5.99
N TYR A 281 0.69 1.93 -5.04
CA TYR A 281 0.95 3.37 -5.01
C TYR A 281 2.29 3.61 -4.34
N VAL A 282 3.16 4.36 -4.99
CA VAL A 282 4.44 4.82 -4.45
C VAL A 282 4.56 6.29 -4.79
N GLU A 283 4.99 7.10 -3.85
CA GLU A 283 5.13 8.54 -4.00
C GLU A 283 6.54 8.98 -3.61
N SER A 284 7.14 9.87 -4.42
CA SER A 284 8.37 10.61 -4.14
C SER A 284 8.08 12.12 -4.15
N ASP A 285 9.13 12.92 -4.05
CA ASP A 285 9.02 14.38 -4.10
C ASP A 285 8.49 14.87 -5.45
N SER A 286 8.85 14.20 -6.55
CA SER A 286 8.53 14.62 -7.91
C SER A 286 7.52 13.75 -8.63
N LEU A 287 7.43 12.45 -8.29
CA LEU A 287 6.61 11.47 -9.00
C LEU A 287 5.64 10.75 -8.08
N ILE A 288 4.49 10.37 -8.67
CA ILE A 288 3.64 9.29 -8.18
C ILE A 288 3.71 8.17 -9.21
N PHE A 289 3.97 6.96 -8.74
CA PHE A 289 3.91 5.72 -9.51
C PHE A 289 2.83 4.83 -8.91
N LEU A 290 1.80 4.51 -9.69
CA LEU A 290 0.68 3.73 -9.24
C LEU A 290 0.24 2.71 -10.29
N ARG A 291 -0.47 1.68 -9.85
CA ARG A 291 -1.26 0.81 -10.70
C ARG A 291 -2.73 1.07 -10.43
N PHE A 292 -3.50 1.17 -11.49
CA PHE A 292 -4.96 1.14 -11.41
C PHE A 292 -5.50 -0.12 -12.11
N GLU A 293 -6.63 -0.59 -11.62
CA GLU A 293 -7.31 -1.77 -12.18
C GLU A 293 -8.79 -1.48 -12.39
N GLY A 294 -9.23 -1.74 -13.61
CA GLY A 294 -10.63 -1.74 -14.00
C GLY A 294 -11.23 -3.14 -13.95
N GLY A 295 -12.54 -3.21 -14.15
CA GLY A 295 -13.24 -4.48 -14.28
C GLY A 295 -12.75 -5.33 -15.45
N GLN A 296 -12.24 -4.70 -16.49
CA GLN A 296 -11.73 -5.35 -17.70
C GLN A 296 -10.20 -5.23 -17.73
N LYS A 297 -9.51 -6.28 -18.21
CA LYS A 297 -8.04 -6.34 -18.24
C LYS A 297 -7.40 -5.18 -19.02
N GLU A 298 -8.05 -4.70 -20.06
CA GLU A 298 -7.60 -3.59 -20.89
C GLU A 298 -7.58 -2.26 -20.12
N LEU A 299 -8.37 -2.18 -19.04
CA LEU A 299 -8.45 -1.04 -18.13
C LEU A 299 -7.48 -1.14 -16.96
N CYS A 300 -6.51 -2.05 -17.01
CA CYS A 300 -5.47 -2.18 -16.00
C CYS A 300 -4.15 -1.66 -16.53
N ALA A 301 -3.49 -0.75 -15.82
CA ALA A 301 -2.17 -0.25 -16.20
C ALA A 301 -1.43 0.36 -15.02
N TYR A 302 -0.11 0.46 -15.19
CA TYR A 302 0.71 1.35 -14.38
C TYR A 302 0.71 2.74 -14.98
N ALA A 303 0.75 3.75 -14.13
CA ALA A 303 0.85 5.15 -14.50
C ALA A 303 1.91 5.87 -13.68
N THR A 304 2.54 6.85 -14.29
CA THR A 304 3.34 7.86 -13.59
C THR A 304 2.68 9.21 -13.69
N ILE A 305 2.78 9.98 -12.64
CA ILE A 305 2.29 11.35 -12.55
C ILE A 305 3.42 12.24 -12.07
N ASP A 306 3.83 13.21 -12.87
CA ASP A 306 4.71 14.28 -12.43
C ASP A 306 3.93 15.23 -11.49
N LYS A 307 4.37 15.37 -10.25
CA LYS A 307 3.63 16.14 -9.23
C LYS A 307 3.58 17.63 -9.52
N LYS A 308 4.59 18.16 -10.21
CA LYS A 308 4.69 19.58 -10.54
C LYS A 308 3.85 19.96 -11.75
N THR A 309 3.96 19.19 -12.81
CA THR A 309 3.30 19.49 -14.10
C THR A 309 1.94 18.82 -14.25
N ARG A 310 1.63 17.85 -13.40
CA ARG A 310 0.47 16.95 -13.52
C ARG A 310 0.46 16.10 -14.80
N ALA A 311 1.57 16.06 -15.53
CA ALA A 311 1.70 15.21 -16.70
C ALA A 311 1.64 13.74 -16.31
N THR A 312 0.86 12.98 -17.05
CA THR A 312 0.63 11.55 -16.83
C THR A 312 1.13 10.72 -18.00
N ARG A 313 1.70 9.56 -17.72
CA ARG A 313 2.18 8.61 -18.73
C ARG A 313 1.75 7.20 -18.32
N LEU A 314 1.28 6.40 -19.28
CA LEU A 314 0.89 5.02 -19.05
C LEU A 314 2.00 4.05 -19.43
N MET A 315 2.33 3.12 -18.53
CA MET A 315 3.38 2.14 -18.77
C MET A 315 2.83 0.90 -19.49
N LYS A 316 3.55 0.48 -20.50
CA LYS A 316 3.37 -0.82 -21.17
C LYS A 316 4.26 -1.89 -20.53
N ARG A 317 5.55 -1.57 -20.35
CA ARG A 317 6.55 -2.43 -19.74
C ARG A 317 7.63 -1.59 -19.07
N LEU A 318 8.25 -2.13 -18.06
CA LEU A 318 9.48 -1.62 -17.47
C LEU A 318 10.67 -2.38 -18.07
N ILE A 319 11.65 -1.63 -18.57
CA ILE A 319 12.88 -2.14 -19.14
C ILE A 319 13.97 -1.96 -18.10
N PHE A 320 14.42 -3.06 -17.57
CA PHE A 320 15.55 -3.14 -16.65
C PHE A 320 16.87 -3.18 -17.42
N ASP A 321 17.98 -3.26 -16.73
CA ASP A 321 19.31 -3.42 -17.31
C ASP A 321 19.36 -4.61 -18.29
N ASP A 322 20.34 -4.58 -19.22
CA ASP A 322 20.53 -5.62 -20.22
C ASP A 322 19.29 -5.91 -21.06
N ARG A 323 18.41 -4.90 -21.20
CA ARG A 323 17.14 -4.97 -21.93
C ARG A 323 16.16 -6.02 -21.40
N PHE A 324 16.32 -6.45 -20.16
CA PHE A 324 15.31 -7.26 -19.49
C PHE A 324 14.03 -6.43 -19.39
N ASN A 325 12.97 -6.84 -20.08
CA ASN A 325 11.72 -6.11 -20.07
C ASN A 325 10.60 -6.95 -19.47
N TRP A 326 9.90 -6.38 -18.52
CA TRP A 326 8.85 -7.06 -17.81
C TRP A 326 7.78 -6.09 -17.32
N GLU A 327 6.54 -6.54 -17.23
CA GLU A 327 5.48 -5.83 -16.53
C GLU A 327 5.45 -6.35 -15.09
N PRO A 328 5.75 -5.53 -14.08
CA PRO A 328 5.75 -5.98 -12.70
C PRO A 328 4.37 -6.50 -12.29
N GLU A 329 4.32 -7.70 -11.74
CA GLU A 329 3.08 -8.26 -11.21
C GLU A 329 2.76 -7.65 -9.85
N VAL A 330 3.80 -7.33 -9.09
CA VAL A 330 3.71 -6.80 -7.73
C VAL A 330 4.76 -5.73 -7.51
N VAL A 331 4.35 -4.64 -6.88
CA VAL A 331 5.25 -3.61 -6.37
C VAL A 331 4.94 -3.41 -4.88
N PHE A 332 5.93 -3.59 -4.02
CA PHE A 332 5.80 -3.28 -2.60
C PHE A 332 6.29 -1.88 -2.34
N SER A 333 5.40 -1.01 -1.86
CA SER A 333 5.78 0.32 -1.41
C SER A 333 6.58 0.22 -0.12
N LEU A 334 7.73 0.87 -0.10
CA LEU A 334 8.52 1.15 1.09
C LEU A 334 8.29 2.60 1.49
N ARG A 335 9.10 3.13 2.41
CA ARG A 335 9.01 4.54 2.78
C ARG A 335 9.69 5.45 1.74
N ASP A 336 9.28 6.71 1.71
CA ASP A 336 9.97 7.83 1.05
C ASP A 336 10.33 7.59 -0.41
N GLY A 337 9.36 7.06 -1.17
CA GLY A 337 9.52 6.83 -2.61
C GLY A 337 10.30 5.57 -2.96
N TRP A 338 10.77 4.81 -1.99
CA TRP A 338 11.37 3.51 -2.25
C TRP A 338 10.30 2.45 -2.52
N CYS A 339 10.63 1.52 -3.40
CA CYS A 339 9.80 0.33 -3.63
C CYS A 339 10.67 -0.90 -3.93
N VAL A 340 10.05 -2.07 -3.77
CA VAL A 340 10.64 -3.37 -4.12
C VAL A 340 9.79 -4.02 -5.19
N ILE A 341 10.46 -4.52 -6.22
CA ILE A 341 9.87 -5.35 -7.27
C ILE A 341 10.56 -6.72 -7.23
N PRO A 342 9.88 -7.80 -6.84
CA PRO A 342 10.43 -9.15 -6.91
C PRO A 342 10.55 -9.58 -8.38
N LEU A 343 11.74 -9.97 -8.79
CA LEU A 343 12.05 -10.51 -10.12
C LEU A 343 12.19 -12.03 -10.00
N TYR A 344 11.25 -12.75 -10.58
CA TYR A 344 11.17 -14.20 -10.43
C TYR A 344 12.21 -14.92 -11.28
N PRO A 345 12.83 -16.01 -10.76
CA PRO A 345 13.93 -16.68 -11.43
C PRO A 345 13.61 -17.12 -12.87
N ASP A 346 12.42 -17.65 -13.12
CA ASP A 346 11.98 -18.09 -14.46
C ASP A 346 11.98 -16.91 -15.47
N LYS A 347 11.60 -15.71 -15.04
CA LYS A 347 11.60 -14.50 -15.86
C LYS A 347 13.02 -13.97 -16.08
N VAL A 348 13.82 -13.95 -15.00
CA VAL A 348 15.23 -13.51 -15.07
C VAL A 348 16.04 -14.42 -15.99
N LEU A 349 15.91 -15.76 -15.85
CA LEU A 349 16.62 -16.74 -16.65
C LEU A 349 16.22 -16.72 -18.13
N ALA A 350 15.03 -16.24 -18.46
CA ALA A 350 14.61 -16.06 -19.84
C ALA A 350 15.42 -14.96 -20.59
N ASN A 351 16.19 -14.12 -19.87
CA ASN A 351 17.14 -13.18 -20.47
C ASN A 351 18.57 -13.53 -20.02
N PRO A 352 19.37 -14.25 -20.83
CA PRO A 352 20.69 -14.73 -20.43
C PRO A 352 21.69 -13.62 -20.06
N LEU A 353 21.60 -12.43 -20.68
CA LEU A 353 22.47 -11.29 -20.35
C LEU A 353 22.16 -10.75 -18.97
N PHE A 354 20.90 -10.59 -18.66
CA PHE A 354 20.47 -10.12 -17.34
C PHE A 354 20.73 -11.18 -16.26
N ALA A 355 20.45 -12.46 -16.55
CA ALA A 355 20.71 -13.57 -15.65
C ALA A 355 22.20 -13.73 -15.27
N ALA A 356 23.11 -13.39 -16.19
CA ALA A 356 24.56 -13.44 -15.93
C ALA A 356 25.02 -12.53 -14.78
N ARG A 357 24.20 -11.58 -14.35
CA ARG A 357 24.47 -10.71 -13.20
C ARG A 357 24.29 -11.43 -11.85
N PHE A 358 23.60 -12.58 -11.85
CA PHE A 358 23.19 -13.32 -10.66
C PHE A 358 23.81 -14.73 -10.66
N PRO A 359 25.08 -14.87 -10.22
CA PRO A 359 25.76 -16.14 -10.22
C PRO A 359 25.01 -17.21 -9.42
N GLY A 360 24.85 -18.40 -10.00
CA GLY A 360 24.17 -19.54 -9.34
C GLY A 360 22.64 -19.46 -9.32
N LEU A 361 22.02 -18.43 -9.92
CA LEU A 361 20.56 -18.37 -10.06
C LEU A 361 20.07 -19.54 -10.90
N ASN A 362 19.03 -20.23 -10.43
CA ASN A 362 18.31 -21.30 -11.13
C ASN A 362 16.81 -21.19 -10.85
N GLU A 363 16.00 -22.03 -11.47
CA GLU A 363 14.54 -21.98 -11.38
C GLU A 363 14.00 -22.18 -9.93
N GLU A 364 14.77 -22.86 -9.07
CA GLU A 364 14.42 -23.09 -7.67
C GLU A 364 14.92 -22.00 -6.72
N SER A 365 15.62 -21.00 -7.24
CA SER A 365 16.16 -19.90 -6.45
C SER A 365 15.07 -18.96 -5.93
N ASN A 366 15.35 -18.30 -4.82
CA ASN A 366 14.55 -17.18 -4.35
C ASN A 366 14.56 -16.05 -5.39
N PRO A 367 13.53 -15.17 -5.41
CA PRO A 367 13.50 -14.03 -6.33
C PRO A 367 14.69 -13.09 -6.10
N VAL A 368 15.13 -12.48 -7.18
CA VAL A 368 16.00 -11.31 -7.11
C VAL A 368 15.11 -10.10 -6.80
N LEU A 369 15.49 -9.28 -5.83
CA LEU A 369 14.78 -8.06 -5.53
C LEU A 369 15.40 -6.88 -6.29
N PHE A 370 14.60 -6.20 -7.10
CA PHE A 370 14.91 -4.84 -7.52
C PHE A 370 14.43 -3.90 -6.43
N ILE A 371 15.32 -3.07 -5.90
CA ILE A 371 15.01 -2.05 -4.90
C ILE A 371 15.35 -0.71 -5.51
N GLY A 372 14.35 0.16 -5.69
CA GLY A 372 14.49 1.43 -6.37
C GLY A 372 13.82 2.58 -5.64
N LYS A 373 14.41 3.78 -5.77
CA LYS A 373 13.86 5.03 -5.28
C LYS A 373 13.34 5.84 -6.45
N LEU A 374 12.08 6.19 -6.46
CA LEU A 374 11.48 7.07 -7.46
C LEU A 374 12.22 8.42 -7.52
N LYS A 375 12.28 9.00 -8.74
CA LYS A 375 12.81 10.35 -8.96
C LYS A 375 12.06 11.42 -8.19
#